data_b654e7c6f2cf952b2184138680e4dfae
#
_entry.id   b654e7c6f2cf952b2184138680e4dfae
#
_cell.length_a   1.000
_cell.length_b   1.000
_cell.length_c   1.000
_cell.angle_alpha   90.00
_cell.angle_beta   90.00
_cell.angle_gamma   90.00
#
_symmetry.space_group_name_H-M   'P 1'
#
loop_
_entity.id
_entity.type
_entity.pdbx_description
1 polymer ?
#
loop_
_entity_poly.entity_id
_entity_poly.type
_entity_poly.pdbx_seq_one_letter_code
_entity_poly.pdbx_strand_id
1 'polypeptide(L)'
;MSGSQHSADRYGEAFAKLTPDTLEQLCAMVSDQVYFSDPFNQITGKAGFRAVFDHMYSVCNDPAFNITDIAHSKQASYLRWRMTGRLKSWPYTDLNFEGMTEVRCDANGLITHHIDHWDSDSQLLQYLPIIGFFTRAIRRLFKLPNH
;
A
#
# COMPACT_ATOMS: atom_id res chain seq x y z
N MET A 1 8.00 4.08 24.31
CA MET A 1 7.85 3.59 22.91
C MET A 1 8.91 2.53 22.67
N SER A 2 8.54 1.38 22.12
CA SER A 2 9.51 0.34 21.79
C SER A 2 10.32 0.72 20.54
N GLY A 3 11.49 0.09 20.33
CA GLY A 3 12.31 0.35 19.13
C GLY A 3 11.56 0.04 17.83
N SER A 4 10.71 -0.98 17.82
CA SER A 4 9.87 -1.34 16.66
C SER A 4 8.79 -0.30 16.34
N GLN A 5 8.20 0.33 17.36
CA GLN A 5 7.24 1.43 17.17
C GLN A 5 7.93 2.64 16.53
N HIS A 6 9.11 3.00 17.03
CA HIS A 6 9.90 4.10 16.44
C HIS A 6 10.30 3.81 14.98
N SER A 7 10.67 2.57 14.66
CA SER A 7 10.97 2.17 13.27
C SER A 7 9.75 2.28 12.37
N ALA A 8 8.57 1.87 12.84
CA ALA A 8 7.32 2.00 12.07
C ALA A 8 6.92 3.47 11.84
N ASP A 9 7.11 4.34 12.84
CA ASP A 9 6.84 5.78 12.70
C ASP A 9 7.75 6.41 11.63
N ARG A 10 9.06 6.12 11.67
CA ARG A 10 10.01 6.59 10.66
C ARG A 10 9.68 6.05 9.26
N TYR A 11 9.24 4.81 9.18
CA TYR A 11 8.81 4.20 7.94
C TYR A 11 7.58 4.91 7.35
N GLY A 12 6.60 5.24 8.19
CA GLY A 12 5.44 6.04 7.81
C GLY A 12 5.82 7.43 7.29
N GLU A 13 6.77 8.10 7.95
CA GLU A 13 7.29 9.40 7.48
C GLU A 13 7.98 9.28 6.12
N ALA A 14 8.76 8.21 5.89
CA ALA A 14 9.40 7.95 4.61
C ALA A 14 8.37 7.71 3.49
N PHE A 15 7.28 6.99 3.79
CA PHE A 15 6.16 6.81 2.86
C PHE A 15 5.46 8.13 2.53
N ALA A 16 5.20 8.97 3.52
CA ALA A 16 4.56 10.27 3.32
C ALA A 16 5.38 11.21 2.41
N LYS A 17 6.69 11.00 2.34
CA LYS A 17 7.64 11.79 1.55
C LYS A 17 8.18 11.05 0.33
N LEU A 18 7.58 9.90 -0.01
CA LEU A 18 8.09 9.03 -1.06
C LEU A 18 8.01 9.69 -2.43
N THR A 19 9.14 9.68 -3.12
CA THR A 19 9.32 10.08 -4.53
C THR A 19 10.26 9.07 -5.20
N PRO A 20 10.39 9.07 -6.53
CA PRO A 20 11.41 8.25 -7.19
C PRO A 20 12.82 8.47 -6.64
N ASP A 21 13.16 9.71 -6.26
CA ASP A 21 14.49 10.06 -5.75
C ASP A 21 14.72 9.58 -4.31
N THR A 22 13.67 9.38 -3.54
CA THR A 22 13.75 8.92 -2.13
C THR A 22 13.49 7.42 -1.98
N LEU A 23 13.16 6.71 -3.04
CA LEU A 23 12.84 5.27 -3.00
C LEU A 23 14.00 4.44 -2.43
N GLU A 24 15.24 4.79 -2.74
CA GLU A 24 16.42 4.11 -2.18
C GLU A 24 16.47 4.18 -0.66
N GLN A 25 16.09 5.31 -0.09
CA GLN A 25 16.03 5.50 1.37
C GLN A 25 14.95 4.59 1.99
N LEU A 26 13.79 4.44 1.34
CA LEU A 26 12.74 3.52 1.78
C LEU A 26 13.25 2.07 1.71
N CYS A 27 13.93 1.68 0.64
CA CYS A 27 14.50 0.35 0.47
C CYS A 27 15.58 0.03 1.52
N ALA A 28 16.31 1.03 2.00
CA ALA A 28 17.29 0.87 3.08
C ALA A 28 16.64 0.56 4.45
N MET A 29 15.35 0.84 4.63
CA MET A 29 14.61 0.60 5.88
C MET A 29 14.04 -0.82 5.98
N VAL A 30 14.06 -1.61 4.92
CA VAL A 30 13.51 -2.96 4.90
C VAL A 30 14.62 -4.01 4.98
N SER A 31 14.30 -5.19 5.50
CA SER A 31 15.22 -6.32 5.55
C SER A 31 15.46 -6.90 4.15
N ASP A 32 16.57 -7.60 3.96
CA ASP A 32 16.88 -8.26 2.68
C ASP A 32 15.84 -9.30 2.26
N GLN A 33 15.12 -9.89 3.24
CA GLN A 33 14.07 -10.87 3.04
C GLN A 33 12.67 -10.29 3.34
N VAL A 34 12.47 -9.00 3.15
CA VAL A 34 11.18 -8.36 3.38
C VAL A 34 10.06 -9.07 2.62
N TYR A 35 8.96 -9.33 3.32
CA TYR A 35 7.72 -9.80 2.72
C TYR A 35 6.81 -8.60 2.43
N PHE A 36 6.38 -8.48 1.18
CA PHE A 36 5.42 -7.49 0.74
C PHE A 36 4.16 -8.18 0.18
N SER A 37 3.00 -7.70 0.56
CA SER A 37 1.73 -8.14 -0.01
C SER A 37 0.78 -6.96 -0.17
N ASP A 38 0.13 -6.89 -1.32
CA ASP A 38 -1.02 -6.02 -1.60
C ASP A 38 -2.10 -6.83 -2.34
N PRO A 39 -3.25 -6.26 -2.74
CA PRO A 39 -4.28 -6.99 -3.46
C PRO A 39 -3.84 -7.62 -4.80
N PHE A 40 -2.70 -7.21 -5.35
CA PHE A 40 -2.23 -7.65 -6.67
C PHE A 40 -0.92 -8.43 -6.62
N ASN A 41 -0.10 -8.25 -5.56
CA ASN A 41 1.26 -8.77 -5.49
C ASN A 41 1.52 -9.49 -4.17
N GLN A 42 2.34 -10.54 -4.24
CA GLN A 42 2.97 -11.19 -3.10
C GLN A 42 4.42 -11.46 -3.47
N ILE A 43 5.34 -10.83 -2.77
CA ILE A 43 6.76 -10.93 -3.09
C ILE A 43 7.60 -11.04 -1.81
N THR A 44 8.77 -11.64 -1.95
CA THR A 44 9.81 -11.69 -0.91
C THR A 44 11.11 -11.16 -1.47
N GLY A 45 11.79 -10.35 -0.68
CA GLY A 45 13.09 -9.80 -1.01
C GLY A 45 13.06 -8.33 -1.40
N LYS A 46 14.16 -7.66 -1.10
CA LYS A 46 14.32 -6.21 -1.30
C LYS A 46 14.21 -5.80 -2.76
N ALA A 47 14.72 -6.59 -3.69
CA ALA A 47 14.64 -6.30 -5.12
C ALA A 47 13.19 -6.30 -5.63
N GLY A 48 12.39 -7.28 -5.20
CA GLY A 48 10.96 -7.33 -5.50
C GLY A 48 10.18 -6.20 -4.85
N PHE A 49 10.49 -5.88 -3.60
CA PHE A 49 9.92 -4.72 -2.90
C PHE A 49 10.15 -3.42 -3.68
N ARG A 50 11.38 -3.16 -4.11
CA ARG A 50 11.70 -2.01 -4.97
C ARG A 50 10.91 -2.03 -6.28
N ALA A 51 10.83 -3.19 -6.93
CA ALA A 51 10.15 -3.33 -8.22
C ALA A 51 8.66 -2.96 -8.17
N VAL A 52 7.97 -3.16 -7.04
CA VAL A 52 6.57 -2.74 -6.85
C VAL A 52 6.44 -1.22 -7.00
N PHE A 53 7.32 -0.45 -6.36
CA PHE A 53 7.27 1.02 -6.41
C PHE A 53 7.77 1.56 -7.75
N ASP A 54 8.81 0.98 -8.33
CA ASP A 54 9.25 1.34 -9.69
C ASP A 54 8.11 1.13 -10.69
N HIS A 55 7.37 0.02 -10.57
CA HIS A 55 6.19 -0.22 -11.40
C HIS A 55 5.07 0.80 -11.14
N MET A 56 4.78 1.12 -9.88
CA MET A 56 3.80 2.16 -9.53
C MET A 56 4.14 3.49 -10.21
N TYR A 57 5.39 3.93 -10.17
CA TYR A 57 5.84 5.15 -10.85
C TYR A 57 5.78 5.06 -12.38
N SER A 58 5.90 3.86 -12.94
CA SER A 58 5.77 3.64 -14.39
C SER A 58 4.34 3.78 -14.89
N VAL A 59 3.34 3.47 -14.07
CA VAL A 59 1.91 3.43 -14.45
C VAL A 59 1.08 4.58 -13.89
N CYS A 60 1.61 5.33 -12.91
CA CYS A 60 0.90 6.40 -12.22
C CYS A 60 1.69 7.71 -12.25
N ASN A 61 1.01 8.81 -12.57
CA ASN A 61 1.51 10.16 -12.41
C ASN A 61 1.27 10.61 -10.96
N ASP A 62 2.30 11.24 -10.37
CA ASP A 62 2.26 11.89 -9.07
C ASP A 62 1.63 11.03 -7.96
N PRO A 63 2.00 9.73 -7.82
CA PRO A 63 1.49 8.92 -6.72
C PRO A 63 2.01 9.49 -5.41
N ALA A 64 1.10 9.70 -4.45
CA ALA A 64 1.42 10.25 -3.14
C ALA A 64 0.65 9.49 -2.05
N PHE A 65 1.32 9.25 -0.93
CA PHE A 65 0.74 8.66 0.26
C PHE A 65 0.64 9.70 1.37
N ASN A 66 -0.54 9.86 1.93
CA ASN A 66 -0.76 10.64 3.13
C ASN A 66 -1.06 9.69 4.30
N ILE A 67 -0.19 9.63 5.28
CA ILE A 67 -0.38 8.83 6.49
C ILE A 67 -1.33 9.59 7.41
N THR A 68 -2.50 9.04 7.64
CA THR A 68 -3.58 9.70 8.41
C THR A 68 -3.64 9.25 9.85
N ASP A 69 -3.12 8.07 10.17
CA ASP A 69 -3.08 7.53 11.53
C ASP A 69 -2.04 6.42 11.64
N ILE A 70 -1.49 6.22 12.83
CA ILE A 70 -0.59 5.11 13.16
C ILE A 70 -1.02 4.52 14.49
N ALA A 71 -1.22 3.21 14.53
CA ALA A 71 -1.51 2.45 15.73
C ALA A 71 -0.45 1.37 15.97
N HIS A 72 -0.13 1.11 17.22
CA HIS A 72 0.86 0.11 17.59
C HIS A 72 0.24 -0.99 18.45
N SER A 73 0.64 -2.23 18.17
CA SER A 73 0.35 -3.39 19.01
C SER A 73 1.66 -4.08 19.45
N LYS A 74 1.53 -5.17 20.19
CA LYS A 74 2.68 -5.99 20.57
C LYS A 74 3.33 -6.72 19.38
N GLN A 75 2.57 -6.96 18.32
CA GLN A 75 2.99 -7.81 17.20
C GLN A 75 3.32 -7.01 15.93
N ALA A 76 2.65 -5.86 15.73
CA ALA A 76 2.75 -5.08 14.52
C ALA A 76 2.41 -3.61 14.78
N SER A 77 2.73 -2.77 13.81
CA SER A 77 2.22 -1.41 13.71
C SER A 77 1.33 -1.29 12.48
N TYR A 78 0.35 -0.42 12.53
CA TYR A 78 -0.64 -0.24 11.48
C TYR A 78 -0.66 1.22 11.05
N LEU A 79 -0.35 1.47 9.78
CA LEU A 79 -0.33 2.79 9.18
C LEU A 79 -1.57 2.96 8.32
N ARG A 80 -2.48 3.83 8.71
CA ARG A 80 -3.61 4.19 7.86
C ARG A 80 -3.19 5.28 6.89
N TRP A 81 -3.57 5.13 5.62
CA TRP A 81 -3.14 6.04 4.57
C TRP A 81 -4.24 6.32 3.55
N ARG A 82 -4.05 7.43 2.86
CA ARG A 82 -4.73 7.78 1.62
C ARG A 82 -3.69 7.88 0.51
N MET A 83 -3.92 7.18 -0.59
CA MET A 83 -3.09 7.24 -1.79
C MET A 83 -3.83 8.00 -2.88
N THR A 84 -3.16 8.96 -3.49
CA THR A 84 -3.66 9.72 -4.64
C THR A 84 -2.69 9.62 -5.81
N GLY A 85 -3.18 9.88 -7.01
CA GLY A 85 -2.41 9.85 -8.24
C GLY A 85 -3.32 9.80 -9.46
N ARG A 86 -2.75 9.59 -10.64
CA ARG A 86 -3.50 9.44 -11.88
C ARG A 86 -2.87 8.39 -12.77
N LEU A 87 -3.64 7.48 -13.34
CA LEU A 87 -3.15 6.49 -14.30
C LEU A 87 -2.60 7.20 -15.55
N LYS A 88 -1.44 6.76 -16.01
CA LYS A 88 -0.77 7.28 -17.23
C LYS A 88 -1.41 6.78 -18.52
N SER A 89 -2.15 5.67 -18.47
CA SER A 89 -2.79 5.05 -19.61
C SER A 89 -4.30 4.95 -19.41
N TRP A 90 -5.01 4.64 -20.49
CA TRP A 90 -6.45 4.43 -20.43
C TRP A 90 -6.83 3.44 -19.32
N PRO A 91 -7.82 3.73 -18.46
CA PRO A 91 -8.85 4.79 -18.59
C PRO A 91 -8.46 6.19 -18.04
N TYR A 92 -7.19 6.48 -17.75
CA TYR A 92 -6.67 7.77 -17.23
C TYR A 92 -7.39 8.23 -15.95
N THR A 93 -7.76 7.26 -15.13
CA THR A 93 -8.54 7.48 -13.92
C THR A 93 -7.71 8.17 -12.83
N ASP A 94 -8.31 9.13 -12.14
CA ASP A 94 -7.75 9.65 -10.90
C ASP A 94 -7.88 8.59 -9.81
N LEU A 95 -6.77 8.37 -9.09
CA LEU A 95 -6.68 7.42 -8.00
C LEU A 95 -6.89 8.17 -6.68
N ASN A 96 -7.73 7.60 -5.82
CA ASN A 96 -7.97 8.10 -4.47
C ASN A 96 -8.43 6.93 -3.60
N PHE A 97 -7.45 6.26 -2.99
CA PHE A 97 -7.67 5.06 -2.19
C PHE A 97 -7.39 5.32 -0.73
N GLU A 98 -8.13 4.65 0.12
CA GLU A 98 -7.82 4.52 1.54
C GLU A 98 -7.46 3.07 1.85
N GLY A 99 -6.48 2.89 2.70
CA GLY A 99 -6.06 1.59 3.15
C GLY A 99 -5.25 1.64 4.43
N MET A 100 -4.73 0.50 4.80
CA MET A 100 -3.91 0.34 5.98
C MET A 100 -2.78 -0.64 5.66
N THR A 101 -1.58 -0.31 6.09
CA THR A 101 -0.43 -1.20 6.02
C THR A 101 -0.12 -1.79 7.38
N GLU A 102 -0.06 -3.11 7.47
CA GLU A 102 0.52 -3.81 8.61
C GLU A 102 2.03 -3.87 8.43
N VAL A 103 2.77 -3.38 9.42
CA VAL A 103 4.23 -3.32 9.42
C VAL A 103 4.77 -4.13 10.59
N ARG A 104 5.74 -5.01 10.32
CA ARG A 104 6.49 -5.72 11.36
C ARG A 104 7.97 -5.44 11.21
N CYS A 105 8.66 -5.35 12.33
CA CYS A 105 10.09 -5.08 12.39
C CYS A 105 10.85 -6.22 13.08
N ASP A 106 12.11 -6.39 12.70
CA ASP A 106 13.05 -7.25 13.43
C ASP A 106 13.68 -6.51 14.64
N ALA A 107 14.56 -7.21 15.35
CA ALA A 107 15.26 -6.68 16.50
C ALA A 107 16.20 -5.51 16.17
N ASN A 108 16.63 -5.39 14.92
CA ASN A 108 17.48 -4.30 14.41
C ASN A 108 16.66 -3.08 13.94
N GLY A 109 15.33 -3.17 13.96
CA GLY A 109 14.43 -2.13 13.50
C GLY A 109 14.22 -2.09 11.98
N LEU A 110 14.65 -3.13 11.24
CA LEU A 110 14.35 -3.26 9.83
C LEU A 110 12.94 -3.81 9.63
N ILE A 111 12.24 -3.29 8.64
CA ILE A 111 10.91 -3.75 8.27
C ILE A 111 11.01 -5.13 7.61
N THR A 112 10.36 -6.11 8.21
CA THR A 112 10.33 -7.49 7.71
C THR A 112 9.05 -7.82 6.95
N HIS A 113 7.95 -7.15 7.27
CA HIS A 113 6.65 -7.33 6.61
C HIS A 113 6.03 -5.97 6.31
N HIS A 114 5.51 -5.85 5.11
CA HIS A 114 4.68 -4.75 4.64
C HIS A 114 3.46 -5.38 3.95
N ILE A 115 2.32 -5.33 4.60
CA ILE A 115 1.10 -5.97 4.12
C ILE A 115 0.02 -4.91 3.98
N ASP A 116 -0.37 -4.61 2.76
CA ASP A 116 -1.40 -3.64 2.45
C ASP A 116 -2.79 -4.26 2.47
N HIS A 117 -3.67 -3.64 3.23
CA HIS A 117 -5.08 -3.99 3.32
C HIS A 117 -5.93 -2.84 2.79
N TRP A 118 -6.50 -3.01 1.63
CA TRP A 118 -7.47 -2.07 1.08
C TRP A 118 -8.46 -2.76 0.15
N ASP A 119 -9.66 -2.20 0.05
CA ASP A 119 -10.71 -2.73 -0.82
C ASP A 119 -10.48 -2.24 -2.26
N SER A 120 -9.73 -3.02 -3.02
CA SER A 120 -9.41 -2.72 -4.42
C SER A 120 -10.63 -2.82 -5.33
N ASP A 121 -11.63 -3.63 -4.98
CA ASP A 121 -12.85 -3.75 -5.76
C ASP A 121 -13.69 -2.47 -5.69
N SER A 122 -14.04 -2.03 -4.47
CA SER A 122 -14.90 -0.85 -4.31
C SER A 122 -14.19 0.46 -4.66
N GLN A 123 -12.87 0.51 -4.50
CA GLN A 123 -12.11 1.75 -4.69
C GLN A 123 -11.49 1.89 -6.09
N LEU A 124 -11.32 0.81 -6.84
CA LEU A 124 -10.70 0.82 -8.16
C LEU A 124 -11.45 -0.02 -9.20
N LEU A 125 -11.55 -1.33 -8.98
CA LEU A 125 -11.95 -2.26 -10.03
C LEU A 125 -13.38 -2.04 -10.53
N GLN A 126 -14.29 -1.61 -9.66
CA GLN A 126 -15.67 -1.30 -10.05
C GLN A 126 -15.80 -0.15 -11.07
N TYR A 127 -14.80 0.74 -11.12
CA TYR A 127 -14.80 1.89 -12.05
C TYR A 127 -14.16 1.56 -13.39
N LEU A 128 -13.49 0.41 -13.50
CA LEU A 128 -12.93 -0.03 -14.78
C LEU A 128 -14.04 -0.61 -15.68
N PRO A 129 -14.06 -0.28 -17.00
CA PRO A 129 -14.98 -0.90 -17.93
C PRO A 129 -14.81 -2.43 -17.90
N ILE A 130 -15.71 -3.23 -18.31
CA ILE A 130 -15.66 -4.70 -18.35
C ILE A 130 -15.45 -5.32 -16.96
N ILE A 131 -14.25 -5.15 -16.33
CA ILE A 131 -13.94 -5.68 -14.99
C ILE A 131 -14.95 -5.15 -13.97
N GLY A 132 -15.22 -3.85 -13.99
CA GLY A 132 -16.22 -3.23 -13.10
C GLY A 132 -17.63 -3.80 -13.28
N PHE A 133 -18.01 -4.27 -14.45
CA PHE A 133 -19.29 -4.95 -14.64
C PHE A 133 -19.34 -6.27 -13.82
N PHE A 134 -18.31 -7.10 -13.91
CA PHE A 134 -18.26 -8.36 -13.18
C PHE A 134 -18.16 -8.15 -11.66
N THR A 135 -17.33 -7.23 -11.20
CA THR A 135 -17.19 -6.95 -9.77
C THR A 135 -18.48 -6.41 -9.17
N ARG A 136 -19.21 -5.53 -9.87
CA ARG A 136 -20.54 -5.06 -9.44
C ARG A 136 -21.56 -6.19 -9.39
N ALA A 137 -21.52 -7.14 -10.34
CA ALA A 137 -22.42 -8.29 -10.35
C ALA A 137 -22.19 -9.19 -9.13
N ILE A 138 -20.92 -9.51 -8.81
CA ILE A 138 -20.55 -10.31 -7.62
C ILE A 138 -20.96 -9.59 -6.34
N ARG A 139 -20.67 -8.31 -6.22
CA ARG A 139 -21.05 -7.52 -5.02
C ARG A 139 -22.55 -7.53 -4.75
N ARG A 140 -23.39 -7.56 -5.78
CA ARG A 140 -24.86 -7.64 -5.63
C ARG A 140 -25.30 -8.93 -4.91
N LEU A 141 -24.55 -10.03 -5.03
CA LEU A 141 -24.88 -11.29 -4.37
C LEU A 141 -24.73 -11.22 -2.83
N PHE A 142 -23.83 -10.35 -2.36
CA PHE A 142 -23.52 -10.18 -0.94
C PHE A 142 -24.16 -8.93 -0.31
N LYS A 143 -24.81 -8.10 -1.13
CA LYS A 143 -25.48 -6.90 -0.63
C LYS A 143 -26.78 -7.28 0.07
N LEU A 144 -26.98 -6.74 1.27
CA LEU A 144 -28.25 -6.92 2.00
C LEU A 144 -29.41 -6.35 1.16
N PRO A 145 -30.53 -7.09 1.03
CA PRO A 145 -31.72 -6.55 0.40
C PRO A 145 -32.26 -5.37 1.25
N ASN A 146 -32.49 -4.23 0.63
CA ASN A 146 -33.14 -3.06 1.22
C ASN A 146 -32.36 -2.29 2.32
N HIS A 147 -31.08 -2.07 2.12
CA HIS A 147 -30.34 -1.03 2.85
C HIS A 147 -29.71 -0.01 1.90
#